data_d4204a69e0c26c0410c0057086fc2f76
#
_entry.id   d4204a69e0c26c0410c0057086fc2f76
#
_cell.length_a   1.000
_cell.length_b   1.000
_cell.length_c   1.000
_cell.angle_alpha   90.00
_cell.angle_beta   90.00
_cell.angle_gamma   90.00
#
_symmetry.space_group_name_H-M   'P 1'
#
loop_
_entity.id
_entity.type
_entity.pdbx_description
1 polymer ?
#
loop_
_entity_poly.entity_id
_entity_poly.type
_entity_poly.pdbx_seq_one_letter_code
_entity_poly.pdbx_strand_id
1 'polypeptide(L)'
;MRKKSLIPVMPVKNGKVNVQDGAALAEFYSDNGADAILVFDLSDSDEEHDQNIGLLKEIVRCTEIPVYAGGHIRRVEDVKKILYAGCQMAVLNFGRSSNVEMAEEVSKRFGKEKIAFSISDESQYSDSLEELGSLIFWSGSDEICPVAGKLPVISISSASTDDAVINVLSNKWADGIASAYFSSGAADFMALKAKAADRGLRMNTLTSSYTWDDMRPNSDGLVPVVVQDYKTSEVLMVAYMNEEAFETTLKTGKMTYWSRSRQELWTKGMTSGHLQYVKSLSIDCDNDTILAKVSQIGAACHTGNHTCFYREMVKKEYHDANPLKVFEHVYGVIQDRKEHPKEGSYTNYLFDKGIDKILKKVGEEATEVVIAAKNPDPEEIKYELSDFLYHAMVLMVEKGVTWEDITRELANRE
;
A
#
# COMPACT_ATOMS: atom_id res chain seq x y z
N MET A 1 24.57 8.07 6.58
CA MET A 1 24.28 6.80 5.88
C MET A 1 22.78 6.69 5.69
N ARG A 2 22.32 6.40 4.47
CA ARG A 2 20.90 6.16 4.19
C ARG A 2 20.45 4.83 4.82
N LYS A 3 19.15 4.67 5.10
CA LYS A 3 18.58 3.37 5.46
C LYS A 3 18.61 2.47 4.23
N LYS A 4 18.92 1.19 4.42
CA LYS A 4 18.98 0.20 3.33
C LYS A 4 17.61 -0.41 3.08
N SER A 5 17.29 -0.69 1.81
CA SER A 5 15.97 -1.14 1.37
C SER A 5 15.97 -2.60 0.92
N LEU A 6 14.90 -3.33 1.27
CA LEU A 6 14.60 -4.69 0.80
C LEU A 6 13.44 -4.61 -0.19
N ILE A 7 13.67 -5.00 -1.44
CA ILE A 7 12.74 -4.81 -2.56
C ILE A 7 12.43 -6.16 -3.23
N PRO A 8 11.24 -6.74 -3.05
CA PRO A 8 10.82 -7.90 -3.83
C PRO A 8 10.65 -7.53 -5.31
N VAL A 9 11.03 -8.47 -6.18
CA VAL A 9 10.86 -8.35 -7.63
C VAL A 9 9.64 -9.15 -8.07
N MET A 10 8.72 -8.49 -8.76
CA MET A 10 7.49 -9.09 -9.29
C MET A 10 7.53 -9.10 -10.83
N PRO A 11 7.93 -10.21 -11.47
CA PRO A 11 7.82 -10.34 -12.91
C PRO A 11 6.34 -10.52 -13.30
N VAL A 12 5.87 -9.69 -14.23
CA VAL A 12 4.49 -9.69 -14.74
C VAL A 12 4.47 -10.09 -16.20
N LYS A 13 3.62 -11.05 -16.53
CA LYS A 13 3.37 -11.50 -17.91
C LYS A 13 1.90 -11.90 -18.08
N ASN A 14 1.28 -11.51 -19.19
CA ASN A 14 -0.14 -11.83 -19.51
C ASN A 14 -1.11 -11.41 -18.37
N GLY A 15 -0.90 -10.24 -17.77
CA GLY A 15 -1.72 -9.75 -16.65
C GLY A 15 -1.63 -10.59 -15.37
N LYS A 16 -0.54 -11.34 -15.17
CA LYS A 16 -0.35 -12.22 -14.00
C LYS A 16 1.07 -12.14 -13.46
N VAL A 17 1.20 -12.35 -12.14
CA VAL A 17 2.47 -12.58 -11.46
C VAL A 17 2.61 -14.09 -11.26
N ASN A 18 3.32 -14.77 -12.18
CA ASN A 18 3.44 -16.24 -12.16
C ASN A 18 2.07 -16.92 -11.97
N VAL A 19 1.87 -17.61 -10.84
CA VAL A 19 0.65 -18.38 -10.50
C VAL A 19 -0.15 -17.73 -9.36
N GLN A 20 0.28 -16.57 -8.84
CA GLN A 20 -0.29 -15.93 -7.65
C GLN A 20 -1.10 -14.68 -8.03
N ASP A 21 -2.06 -14.32 -7.17
CA ASP A 21 -2.71 -13.03 -7.22
C ASP A 21 -1.69 -11.93 -6.93
N GLY A 22 -1.43 -11.08 -7.93
CA GLY A 22 -0.42 -10.03 -7.83
C GLY A 22 -0.76 -8.95 -6.82
N ALA A 23 -2.05 -8.62 -6.67
CA ALA A 23 -2.51 -7.64 -5.70
C ALA A 23 -2.36 -8.15 -4.26
N ALA A 24 -2.82 -9.38 -3.99
CA ALA A 24 -2.66 -10.00 -2.66
C ALA A 24 -1.19 -10.18 -2.27
N LEU A 25 -0.33 -10.52 -3.25
CA LEU A 25 1.11 -10.63 -3.01
C LEU A 25 1.75 -9.28 -2.69
N ALA A 26 1.33 -8.21 -3.35
CA ALA A 26 1.82 -6.86 -3.12
C ALA A 26 1.39 -6.33 -1.74
N GLU A 27 0.14 -6.57 -1.33
CA GLU A 27 -0.35 -6.28 0.02
C GLU A 27 0.46 -7.04 1.08
N PHE A 28 0.71 -8.34 0.84
CA PHE A 28 1.56 -9.15 1.71
C PHE A 28 2.96 -8.54 1.88
N TYR A 29 3.62 -8.08 0.82
CA TYR A 29 4.94 -7.44 0.92
C TYR A 29 4.87 -6.14 1.71
N SER A 30 3.87 -5.31 1.45
CA SER A 30 3.65 -4.06 2.15
C SER A 30 3.50 -4.28 3.65
N ASP A 31 2.64 -5.22 4.06
CA ASP A 31 2.37 -5.51 5.47
C ASP A 31 3.53 -6.21 6.19
N ASN A 32 4.31 -7.04 5.48
CA ASN A 32 5.45 -7.76 6.05
C ASN A 32 6.75 -6.97 6.09
N GLY A 33 6.73 -5.68 5.72
CA GLY A 33 7.85 -4.78 5.91
C GLY A 33 8.85 -4.72 4.76
N ALA A 34 8.46 -5.04 3.54
CA ALA A 34 9.21 -4.63 2.36
C ALA A 34 9.28 -3.10 2.27
N ASP A 35 10.33 -2.55 1.68
CA ASP A 35 10.53 -1.10 1.60
C ASP A 35 10.03 -0.48 0.29
N ALA A 36 9.89 -1.29 -0.76
CA ALA A 36 9.32 -0.97 -2.05
C ALA A 36 9.04 -2.28 -2.81
N ILE A 37 8.39 -2.20 -3.97
CA ILE A 37 8.20 -3.32 -4.90
C ILE A 37 8.78 -2.92 -6.26
N LEU A 38 9.53 -3.82 -6.91
CA LEU A 38 9.98 -3.66 -8.28
C LEU A 38 9.19 -4.59 -9.20
N VAL A 39 8.33 -4.02 -10.04
CA VAL A 39 7.55 -4.75 -11.04
C VAL A 39 8.30 -4.76 -12.37
N PHE A 40 8.50 -5.96 -12.91
CA PHE A 40 9.13 -6.16 -14.22
C PHE A 40 8.09 -6.65 -15.23
N ASP A 41 7.77 -5.81 -16.20
CA ASP A 41 6.91 -6.15 -17.32
C ASP A 41 7.68 -6.94 -18.37
N LEU A 42 7.31 -8.21 -18.52
CA LEU A 42 7.90 -9.17 -19.44
C LEU A 42 7.07 -9.36 -20.72
N SER A 43 6.20 -8.40 -21.06
CA SER A 43 5.35 -8.50 -22.25
C SER A 43 6.15 -8.51 -23.56
N ASP A 44 5.68 -9.33 -24.49
CA ASP A 44 6.21 -9.45 -25.83
C ASP A 44 5.49 -8.53 -26.84
N SER A 45 4.26 -8.09 -26.50
CA SER A 45 3.40 -7.24 -27.35
C SER A 45 2.85 -6.02 -26.59
N ASP A 46 2.35 -5.02 -27.34
CA ASP A 46 1.70 -3.83 -26.76
C ASP A 46 0.36 -4.20 -26.09
N GLU A 47 -0.36 -5.21 -26.60
CA GLU A 47 -1.62 -5.69 -26.00
C GLU A 47 -1.37 -6.33 -24.62
N GLU A 48 -0.33 -7.15 -24.54
CA GLU A 48 0.09 -7.76 -23.28
C GLU A 48 0.59 -6.70 -22.28
N HIS A 49 1.31 -5.68 -22.76
CA HIS A 49 1.71 -4.53 -21.96
C HIS A 49 0.50 -3.81 -21.35
N ASP A 50 -0.56 -3.57 -22.13
CA ASP A 50 -1.77 -2.91 -21.64
C ASP A 50 -2.49 -3.75 -20.57
N GLN A 51 -2.49 -5.08 -20.69
CA GLN A 51 -3.00 -5.98 -19.63
C GLN A 51 -2.14 -5.89 -18.37
N ASN A 52 -0.82 -5.87 -18.52
CA ASN A 52 0.12 -5.73 -17.41
C ASN A 52 -0.01 -4.38 -16.71
N ILE A 53 -0.31 -3.30 -17.43
CA ILE A 53 -0.64 -1.99 -16.85
C ILE A 53 -1.93 -2.06 -16.01
N GLY A 54 -2.92 -2.87 -16.41
CA GLY A 54 -4.11 -3.15 -15.61
C GLY A 54 -3.75 -3.75 -14.25
N LEU A 55 -2.97 -4.83 -14.25
CA LEU A 55 -2.47 -5.45 -13.01
C LEU A 55 -1.58 -4.50 -12.19
N LEU A 56 -0.75 -3.68 -12.84
CA LEU A 56 0.08 -2.71 -12.16
C LEU A 56 -0.75 -1.70 -11.34
N LYS A 57 -1.89 -1.25 -11.87
CA LYS A 57 -2.84 -0.40 -11.12
C LYS A 57 -3.40 -1.12 -9.90
N GLU A 58 -3.74 -2.40 -10.01
CA GLU A 58 -4.22 -3.20 -8.88
C GLU A 58 -3.13 -3.35 -7.80
N ILE A 59 -1.89 -3.67 -8.20
CA ILE A 59 -0.73 -3.74 -7.30
C ILE A 59 -0.55 -2.43 -6.55
N VAL A 60 -0.51 -1.30 -7.26
CA VAL A 60 -0.34 0.03 -6.64
C VAL A 60 -1.48 0.34 -5.68
N ARG A 61 -2.72 -0.03 -6.02
CA ARG A 61 -3.89 0.22 -5.17
C ARG A 61 -3.86 -0.56 -3.86
N CYS A 62 -3.28 -1.77 -3.86
CA CYS A 62 -3.24 -2.64 -2.69
C CYS A 62 -2.02 -2.42 -1.79
N THR A 63 -1.10 -1.51 -2.12
CA THR A 63 0.13 -1.28 -1.35
C THR A 63 0.23 0.15 -0.83
N GLU A 64 0.92 0.31 0.30
CA GLU A 64 1.29 1.61 0.88
C GLU A 64 2.78 1.92 0.71
N ILE A 65 3.53 0.98 0.13
CA ILE A 65 4.96 1.15 -0.16
C ILE A 65 5.17 1.52 -1.63
N PRO A 66 6.29 2.20 -1.94
CA PRO A 66 6.62 2.58 -3.31
C PRO A 66 6.62 1.42 -4.29
N VAL A 67 6.01 1.61 -5.46
CA VAL A 67 6.10 0.67 -6.58
C VAL A 67 6.92 1.30 -7.68
N TYR A 68 7.99 0.62 -8.08
CA TYR A 68 8.82 0.93 -9.24
C TYR A 68 8.47 -0.04 -10.35
N ALA A 69 8.37 0.43 -11.59
CA ALA A 69 8.07 -0.45 -12.70
C ALA A 69 8.96 -0.20 -13.92
N GLY A 70 9.39 -1.29 -14.54
CA GLY A 70 10.17 -1.29 -15.77
C GLY A 70 9.86 -2.49 -16.63
N GLY A 71 10.56 -2.64 -17.76
CA GLY A 71 10.38 -3.76 -18.68
C GLY A 71 10.01 -3.29 -20.08
N HIS A 72 8.79 -3.45 -20.54
CA HIS A 72 8.32 -3.10 -21.88
C HIS A 72 8.22 -1.58 -22.14
N ILE A 73 9.32 -0.84 -21.88
CA ILE A 73 9.39 0.59 -22.17
C ILE A 73 10.09 0.77 -23.53
N ARG A 74 9.38 1.27 -24.53
CA ARG A 74 9.88 1.51 -25.89
C ARG A 74 9.75 2.97 -26.32
N ARG A 75 8.81 3.72 -25.74
CA ARG A 75 8.47 5.11 -26.05
C ARG A 75 7.99 5.86 -24.80
N VAL A 76 7.98 7.17 -24.87
CA VAL A 76 7.56 8.07 -23.77
C VAL A 76 6.15 7.77 -23.25
N GLU A 77 5.25 7.31 -24.12
CA GLU A 77 3.87 6.96 -23.74
C GLU A 77 3.82 5.74 -22.81
N ASP A 78 4.76 4.79 -22.91
CA ASP A 78 4.83 3.64 -22.01
C ASP A 78 5.24 4.09 -20.59
N VAL A 79 6.16 5.05 -20.47
CA VAL A 79 6.51 5.71 -19.20
C VAL A 79 5.29 6.39 -18.59
N LYS A 80 4.53 7.13 -19.40
CA LYS A 80 3.31 7.79 -18.95
C LYS A 80 2.28 6.77 -18.41
N LYS A 81 2.07 5.63 -19.09
CA LYS A 81 1.16 4.58 -18.62
C LYS A 81 1.57 4.06 -17.24
N ILE A 82 2.87 3.79 -17.02
CA ILE A 82 3.43 3.33 -15.74
C ILE A 82 3.18 4.38 -14.63
N LEU A 83 3.52 5.64 -14.88
CA LEU A 83 3.35 6.70 -13.88
C LEU A 83 1.87 6.98 -13.59
N TYR A 84 1.00 6.93 -14.60
CA TYR A 84 -0.45 7.09 -14.43
C TYR A 84 -1.14 5.85 -13.84
N ALA A 85 -0.47 4.70 -13.82
CA ALA A 85 -0.89 3.56 -13.00
C ALA A 85 -0.63 3.79 -11.51
N GLY A 86 0.08 4.88 -11.13
CA GLY A 86 0.38 5.27 -9.75
C GLY A 86 1.77 4.81 -9.28
N CYS A 87 2.62 4.29 -10.17
CA CYS A 87 3.99 3.95 -9.79
C CYS A 87 4.78 5.19 -9.38
N GLN A 88 5.62 5.05 -8.37
CA GLN A 88 6.48 6.14 -7.92
C GLN A 88 7.55 6.50 -8.95
N MET A 89 8.12 5.49 -9.63
CA MET A 89 9.11 5.67 -10.67
C MET A 89 8.94 4.69 -11.82
N ALA A 90 9.25 5.15 -13.03
CA ALA A 90 9.50 4.30 -14.18
C ALA A 90 11.00 3.99 -14.30
N VAL A 91 11.34 2.72 -14.55
CA VAL A 91 12.73 2.23 -14.62
C VAL A 91 13.13 2.07 -16.09
N LEU A 92 13.97 2.98 -16.59
CA LEU A 92 14.50 2.96 -17.94
C LEU A 92 15.70 2.03 -18.04
N ASN A 93 15.68 1.08 -18.97
CA ASN A 93 16.79 0.16 -19.21
C ASN A 93 17.84 0.79 -20.12
N PHE A 94 18.96 1.20 -19.58
CA PHE A 94 20.06 1.86 -20.31
C PHE A 94 20.90 0.91 -21.16
N GLY A 95 20.64 -0.40 -21.14
CA GLY A 95 21.07 -1.34 -22.16
C GLY A 95 20.34 -1.22 -23.50
N ARG A 96 19.28 -0.36 -23.60
CA ARG A 96 18.52 -0.12 -24.81
C ARG A 96 18.69 1.33 -25.28
N SER A 97 19.19 1.52 -26.51
CA SER A 97 19.40 2.86 -27.10
C SER A 97 18.14 3.73 -27.08
N SER A 98 16.97 3.14 -27.34
CA SER A 98 15.70 3.87 -27.31
C SER A 98 15.39 4.50 -25.94
N ASN A 99 15.76 3.85 -24.84
CA ASN A 99 15.56 4.37 -23.50
C ASN A 99 16.55 5.49 -23.16
N VAL A 100 17.77 5.39 -23.66
CA VAL A 100 18.81 6.45 -23.53
C VAL A 100 18.35 7.71 -24.30
N GLU A 101 17.90 7.54 -25.55
CA GLU A 101 17.45 8.64 -26.41
C GLU A 101 16.24 9.39 -25.84
N MET A 102 15.30 8.70 -25.18
CA MET A 102 14.10 9.32 -24.61
C MET A 102 14.30 9.89 -23.20
N ALA A 103 15.40 9.60 -22.51
CA ALA A 103 15.58 9.92 -21.09
C ALA A 103 15.44 11.42 -20.79
N GLU A 104 15.98 12.29 -21.65
CA GLU A 104 15.89 13.74 -21.51
C GLU A 104 14.43 14.23 -21.65
N GLU A 105 13.70 13.75 -22.65
CA GLU A 105 12.29 14.09 -22.86
C GLU A 105 11.43 13.63 -21.69
N VAL A 106 11.64 12.39 -21.22
CA VAL A 106 10.92 11.81 -20.10
C VAL A 106 11.17 12.58 -18.82
N SER A 107 12.44 12.90 -18.51
CA SER A 107 12.81 13.68 -17.33
C SER A 107 12.21 15.09 -17.37
N LYS A 108 12.26 15.78 -18.52
CA LYS A 108 11.66 17.10 -18.70
C LYS A 108 10.14 17.09 -18.52
N ARG A 109 9.47 16.01 -18.97
CA ARG A 109 8.01 15.91 -18.94
C ARG A 109 7.45 15.51 -17.60
N PHE A 110 8.11 14.59 -16.86
CA PHE A 110 7.59 13.98 -15.64
C PHE A 110 8.37 14.32 -14.38
N GLY A 111 9.55 14.91 -14.51
CA GLY A 111 10.48 15.18 -13.41
C GLY A 111 11.46 14.02 -13.16
N LYS A 112 12.69 14.38 -12.82
CA LYS A 112 13.76 13.38 -12.56
C LYS A 112 13.48 12.46 -11.38
N GLU A 113 12.69 12.92 -10.42
CA GLU A 113 12.26 12.15 -9.25
C GLU A 113 11.33 10.99 -9.60
N LYS A 114 10.77 10.98 -10.82
CA LYS A 114 9.92 9.92 -11.36
C LYS A 114 10.67 8.89 -12.19
N ILE A 115 11.98 9.04 -12.34
CA ILE A 115 12.81 8.23 -13.24
C ILE A 115 13.90 7.51 -12.46
N ALA A 116 13.99 6.20 -12.68
CA ALA A 116 15.11 5.37 -12.28
C ALA A 116 15.77 4.73 -13.52
N PHE A 117 17.04 4.37 -13.40
CA PHE A 117 17.80 3.74 -14.48
C PHE A 117 18.18 2.30 -14.09
N SER A 118 18.00 1.35 -15.00
CA SER A 118 18.60 0.02 -14.89
C SER A 118 19.89 -0.02 -15.71
N ILE A 119 21.01 -0.28 -15.04
CA ILE A 119 22.36 -0.26 -15.55
C ILE A 119 23.04 -1.58 -15.22
N SER A 120 23.69 -2.22 -16.19
CA SER A 120 24.41 -3.49 -16.02
C SER A 120 25.92 -3.37 -16.24
N ASP A 121 26.36 -2.28 -16.86
CA ASP A 121 27.76 -2.02 -17.22
C ASP A 121 28.11 -0.55 -17.02
N GLU A 122 29.37 -0.25 -16.64
CA GLU A 122 29.85 1.10 -16.39
C GLU A 122 29.72 2.01 -17.62
N SER A 123 29.87 1.47 -18.82
CA SER A 123 29.74 2.23 -20.07
C SER A 123 28.36 2.84 -20.31
N GLN A 124 27.33 2.36 -19.60
CA GLN A 124 25.97 2.88 -19.66
C GLN A 124 25.76 4.09 -18.73
N TYR A 125 26.75 4.41 -17.90
CA TYR A 125 26.67 5.55 -16.96
C TYR A 125 27.35 6.79 -17.57
N SER A 126 26.74 7.95 -17.31
CA SER A 126 27.33 9.26 -17.54
C SER A 126 26.89 10.22 -16.45
N ASP A 127 27.67 11.26 -16.18
CA ASP A 127 27.35 12.27 -15.16
C ASP A 127 26.01 13.00 -15.43
N SER A 128 25.54 13.02 -16.68
CA SER A 128 24.24 13.60 -17.05
C SER A 128 23.05 12.84 -16.44
N LEU A 129 23.21 11.58 -16.04
CA LEU A 129 22.13 10.81 -15.43
C LEU A 129 21.63 11.41 -14.12
N GLU A 130 22.47 12.14 -13.39
CA GLU A 130 22.09 12.84 -12.16
C GLU A 130 21.10 13.98 -12.37
N GLU A 131 21.07 14.52 -13.58
CA GLU A 131 20.09 15.54 -13.97
C GLU A 131 18.80 14.92 -14.51
N LEU A 132 18.85 13.69 -14.99
CA LEU A 132 17.77 12.99 -15.68
C LEU A 132 16.97 12.03 -14.80
N GLY A 133 17.54 11.54 -13.69
CA GLY A 133 16.87 10.63 -12.80
C GLY A 133 17.38 10.70 -11.36
N SER A 134 16.85 9.86 -10.49
CA SER A 134 17.10 9.94 -9.05
C SER A 134 17.47 8.61 -8.37
N LEU A 135 17.49 7.49 -9.12
CA LEU A 135 17.77 6.15 -8.59
C LEU A 135 18.41 5.28 -9.67
N ILE A 136 19.36 4.44 -9.27
CA ILE A 136 19.97 3.43 -10.13
C ILE A 136 19.62 2.03 -9.60
N PHE A 137 19.16 1.17 -10.51
CA PHE A 137 19.10 -0.28 -10.33
C PHE A 137 20.30 -0.89 -11.03
N TRP A 138 21.25 -1.40 -10.22
CA TRP A 138 22.48 -2.03 -10.71
C TRP A 138 22.31 -3.53 -10.83
N SER A 139 22.46 -4.08 -12.04
CA SER A 139 22.39 -5.51 -12.34
C SER A 139 23.72 -6.15 -12.74
N GLY A 140 24.82 -5.46 -12.48
CA GLY A 140 26.17 -6.01 -12.64
C GLY A 140 26.62 -6.86 -11.44
N SER A 141 27.90 -6.78 -11.08
CA SER A 141 28.45 -7.52 -9.94
C SER A 141 27.89 -7.06 -8.60
N ASP A 142 27.58 -7.99 -7.70
CA ASP A 142 27.19 -7.71 -6.32
C ASP A 142 28.37 -7.22 -5.45
N GLU A 143 29.61 -7.43 -5.89
CA GLU A 143 30.80 -7.03 -5.14
C GLU A 143 31.22 -5.60 -5.43
N ILE A 144 31.08 -5.14 -6.68
CA ILE A 144 31.56 -3.86 -7.16
C ILE A 144 30.48 -3.15 -7.97
N CYS A 145 30.23 -1.89 -7.65
CA CYS A 145 29.41 -0.99 -8.46
C CYS A 145 30.24 0.24 -8.85
N PRO A 146 30.75 0.30 -10.09
CA PRO A 146 31.62 1.41 -10.54
C PRO A 146 30.85 2.74 -10.67
N VAL A 147 29.52 2.70 -10.77
CA VAL A 147 28.65 3.89 -10.88
C VAL A 147 28.17 4.42 -9.53
N ALA A 148 28.72 3.90 -8.43
CA ALA A 148 28.36 4.34 -7.08
C ALA A 148 28.90 5.75 -6.76
N GLY A 149 28.08 6.56 -6.15
CA GLY A 149 28.58 7.83 -5.60
C GLY A 149 27.52 8.92 -5.45
N LYS A 150 26.82 9.32 -6.50
CA LYS A 150 25.95 10.50 -6.47
C LYS A 150 24.46 10.14 -6.37
N LEU A 151 24.00 9.16 -7.12
CA LEU A 151 22.64 8.63 -7.00
C LEU A 151 22.57 7.43 -6.04
N PRO A 152 21.43 7.20 -5.37
CA PRO A 152 21.19 5.94 -4.66
C PRO A 152 21.27 4.77 -5.61
N VAL A 153 21.82 3.64 -5.12
CA VAL A 153 21.97 2.41 -5.92
C VAL A 153 21.29 1.24 -5.23
N ILE A 154 20.37 0.60 -5.95
CA ILE A 154 19.74 -0.67 -5.55
C ILE A 154 20.38 -1.79 -6.37
N SER A 155 20.97 -2.78 -5.71
CA SER A 155 21.47 -3.98 -6.41
C SER A 155 20.32 -4.86 -6.87
N ILE A 156 20.24 -5.22 -8.16
CA ILE A 156 19.40 -6.33 -8.64
C ILE A 156 20.24 -7.59 -8.52
N SER A 157 19.99 -8.39 -7.49
CA SER A 157 20.86 -9.49 -7.09
C SER A 157 20.18 -10.85 -7.21
N SER A 158 20.97 -11.87 -7.54
CA SER A 158 20.59 -13.29 -7.48
C SER A 158 20.78 -13.92 -6.09
N ALA A 159 21.08 -13.12 -5.06
CA ALA A 159 21.17 -13.60 -3.68
C ALA A 159 19.94 -14.41 -3.29
N SER A 160 20.16 -15.62 -2.75
CA SER A 160 19.10 -16.60 -2.46
C SER A 160 19.06 -17.04 -0.98
N THR A 161 19.80 -16.36 -0.12
CA THR A 161 19.84 -16.59 1.33
C THR A 161 19.93 -15.26 2.09
N ASP A 162 19.50 -15.24 3.35
CA ASP A 162 19.63 -14.08 4.23
C ASP A 162 21.06 -13.55 4.30
N ASP A 163 22.05 -14.47 4.45
CA ASP A 163 23.46 -14.06 4.55
C ASP A 163 23.98 -13.46 3.24
N ALA A 164 23.59 -14.00 2.09
CA ALA A 164 23.96 -13.44 0.80
C ALA A 164 23.36 -12.03 0.62
N VAL A 165 22.08 -11.84 0.97
CA VAL A 165 21.43 -10.54 0.96
C VAL A 165 22.16 -9.54 1.86
N ILE A 166 22.49 -9.92 3.09
CA ILE A 166 23.19 -9.04 4.04
C ILE A 166 24.61 -8.72 3.55
N ASN A 167 25.28 -9.66 2.90
CA ASN A 167 26.62 -9.41 2.32
C ASN A 167 26.55 -8.35 1.21
N VAL A 168 25.55 -8.41 0.32
CA VAL A 168 25.33 -7.37 -0.70
C VAL A 168 25.06 -6.02 -0.03
N LEU A 169 24.16 -5.98 0.94
CA LEU A 169 23.81 -4.77 1.68
C LEU A 169 24.98 -4.20 2.49
N SER A 170 25.98 -5.01 2.86
CA SER A 170 27.17 -4.57 3.59
C SER A 170 28.09 -3.72 2.72
N ASN A 171 27.97 -3.79 1.40
CA ASN A 171 28.69 -2.90 0.51
C ASN A 171 28.25 -1.44 0.72
N LYS A 172 29.20 -0.55 0.80
CA LYS A 172 28.95 0.89 1.05
C LYS A 172 28.15 1.55 -0.08
N TRP A 173 28.25 1.02 -1.30
CA TRP A 173 27.58 1.55 -2.46
C TRP A 173 26.10 1.12 -2.54
N ALA A 174 25.71 -0.01 -1.97
CA ALA A 174 24.35 -0.53 -2.06
C ALA A 174 23.44 0.20 -1.06
N ASP A 175 22.50 0.99 -1.54
CA ASP A 175 21.44 1.60 -0.72
C ASP A 175 20.24 0.64 -0.52
N GLY A 176 20.22 -0.48 -1.24
CA GLY A 176 19.22 -1.53 -1.11
C GLY A 176 19.49 -2.71 -2.05
N ILE A 177 18.64 -3.71 -1.97
CA ILE A 177 18.67 -4.89 -2.80
C ILE A 177 17.28 -5.23 -3.34
N ALA A 178 17.21 -5.47 -4.64
CA ALA A 178 16.04 -6.02 -5.32
C ALA A 178 16.34 -7.48 -5.68
N SER A 179 15.57 -8.45 -5.20
CA SER A 179 15.83 -9.87 -5.44
C SER A 179 14.54 -10.69 -5.56
N ALA A 180 14.61 -11.70 -6.43
CA ALA A 180 13.59 -12.74 -6.54
C ALA A 180 13.54 -13.66 -5.29
N TYR A 181 14.57 -13.66 -4.44
CA TYR A 181 14.57 -14.36 -3.15
C TYR A 181 13.37 -13.98 -2.29
N PHE A 182 12.99 -12.70 -2.31
CA PHE A 182 11.83 -12.20 -1.56
C PHE A 182 10.49 -12.65 -2.16
N SER A 183 10.47 -13.02 -3.43
CA SER A 183 9.24 -13.37 -4.16
C SER A 183 8.78 -14.81 -3.90
N SER A 184 9.57 -15.61 -3.18
CA SER A 184 9.20 -16.99 -2.82
C SER A 184 8.18 -17.11 -1.69
N GLY A 185 7.79 -15.99 -1.06
CA GLY A 185 6.89 -15.96 0.11
C GLY A 185 7.52 -16.49 1.40
N ALA A 186 8.77 -16.94 1.35
CA ALA A 186 9.50 -17.52 2.49
C ALA A 186 10.31 -16.47 3.27
N ALA A 187 10.53 -15.28 2.71
CA ALA A 187 11.34 -14.24 3.33
C ALA A 187 10.54 -13.47 4.39
N ASP A 188 11.00 -13.53 5.63
CA ASP A 188 10.55 -12.63 6.70
C ASP A 188 11.40 -11.35 6.66
N PHE A 189 10.85 -10.28 6.07
CA PHE A 189 11.55 -9.00 5.90
C PHE A 189 11.98 -8.40 7.24
N MET A 190 11.13 -8.48 8.26
CA MET A 190 11.44 -7.89 9.57
C MET A 190 12.55 -8.69 10.29
N ALA A 191 12.51 -10.02 10.22
CA ALA A 191 13.59 -10.85 10.75
C ALA A 191 14.91 -10.60 10.03
N LEU A 192 14.89 -10.44 8.69
CA LEU A 192 16.06 -10.11 7.90
C LEU A 192 16.61 -8.72 8.24
N LYS A 193 15.73 -7.73 8.41
CA LYS A 193 16.10 -6.38 8.85
C LYS A 193 16.76 -6.39 10.24
N ALA A 194 16.24 -7.19 11.16
CA ALA A 194 16.83 -7.36 12.49
C ALA A 194 18.25 -7.96 12.39
N LYS A 195 18.41 -9.07 11.64
CA LYS A 195 19.74 -9.67 11.40
C LYS A 195 20.73 -8.70 10.74
N ALA A 196 20.27 -7.88 9.79
CA ALA A 196 21.09 -6.88 9.14
C ALA A 196 21.47 -5.74 10.13
N ALA A 197 20.54 -5.32 10.98
CA ALA A 197 20.82 -4.33 12.02
C ALA A 197 21.85 -4.83 13.06
N ASP A 198 21.77 -6.11 13.46
CA ASP A 198 22.76 -6.75 14.35
C ASP A 198 24.19 -6.74 13.73
N ARG A 199 24.29 -6.67 12.40
CA ARG A 199 25.58 -6.47 11.67
C ARG A 199 25.91 -4.99 11.42
N GLY A 200 25.21 -4.06 12.07
CA GLY A 200 25.49 -2.62 12.01
C GLY A 200 24.92 -1.90 10.79
N LEU A 201 24.02 -2.54 10.01
CA LEU A 201 23.36 -1.91 8.88
C LEU A 201 22.14 -1.10 9.36
N ARG A 202 21.94 0.09 8.80
CA ARG A 202 20.76 0.91 9.08
C ARG A 202 19.59 0.45 8.21
N MET A 203 18.65 -0.24 8.82
CA MET A 203 17.45 -0.72 8.15
C MET A 203 16.24 0.18 8.47
N ASN A 204 15.19 0.09 7.65
CA ASN A 204 13.90 0.69 7.95
C ASN A 204 13.11 -0.29 8.85
N THR A 205 13.19 -0.08 10.17
CA THR A 205 12.51 -0.87 11.19
C THR A 205 11.55 0.02 11.96
N LEU A 206 10.59 -0.57 12.67
CA LEU A 206 9.78 0.15 13.61
C LEU A 206 10.66 0.64 14.76
N THR A 207 10.57 1.92 15.07
CA THR A 207 11.29 2.55 16.18
C THR A 207 10.27 3.29 17.03
N SER A 208 10.37 3.11 18.35
CA SER A 208 9.57 3.86 19.31
C SER A 208 10.37 5.02 19.90
N SER A 209 9.70 6.14 20.13
CA SER A 209 10.23 7.24 20.94
C SER A 209 10.00 7.05 22.44
N TYR A 210 9.25 6.01 22.81
CA TYR A 210 8.99 5.59 24.18
C TYR A 210 9.62 4.23 24.44
N THR A 211 10.15 4.03 25.63
CA THR A 211 10.62 2.74 26.15
C THR A 211 9.57 2.13 27.07
N TRP A 212 9.74 0.89 27.48
CA TRP A 212 8.84 0.29 28.45
C TRP A 212 8.85 1.01 29.82
N ASP A 213 9.98 1.57 30.21
CA ASP A 213 10.12 2.34 31.46
C ASP A 213 9.30 3.63 31.47
N ASP A 214 8.92 4.15 30.32
CA ASP A 214 8.05 5.33 30.21
C ASP A 214 6.57 4.99 30.45
N MET A 215 6.20 3.70 30.43
CA MET A 215 4.83 3.22 30.59
C MET A 215 4.51 2.99 32.07
N ARG A 216 3.21 2.96 32.38
CA ARG A 216 2.66 2.67 33.71
C ARG A 216 1.85 1.39 33.71
N PRO A 217 2.51 0.20 33.80
CA PRO A 217 1.80 -1.07 33.86
C PRO A 217 0.92 -1.17 35.12
N ASN A 218 -0.13 -1.97 35.01
CA ASN A 218 -0.96 -2.32 36.18
C ASN A 218 -0.20 -3.19 37.18
N SER A 219 -0.88 -3.63 38.27
CA SER A 219 -0.30 -4.48 39.32
C SER A 219 0.29 -5.81 38.82
N ASP A 220 -0.13 -6.27 37.66
CA ASP A 220 0.35 -7.52 37.02
C ASP A 220 1.52 -7.26 36.05
N GLY A 221 2.01 -6.03 35.96
CA GLY A 221 3.06 -5.64 35.03
C GLY A 221 2.59 -5.53 33.58
N LEU A 222 1.29 -5.34 33.34
CA LEU A 222 0.68 -5.34 32.04
C LEU A 222 0.08 -3.99 31.67
N VAL A 223 0.21 -3.59 30.40
CA VAL A 223 -0.45 -2.44 29.81
C VAL A 223 -1.57 -2.93 28.89
N PRO A 224 -2.81 -2.44 29.03
CA PRO A 224 -3.89 -2.74 28.11
C PRO A 224 -3.61 -2.13 26.73
N VAL A 225 -4.04 -2.84 25.69
CA VAL A 225 -3.90 -2.42 24.29
C VAL A 225 -5.26 -2.42 23.63
N VAL A 226 -5.73 -1.26 23.25
CA VAL A 226 -6.91 -1.10 22.40
C VAL A 226 -6.45 -1.24 20.95
N VAL A 227 -7.00 -2.22 20.25
CA VAL A 227 -6.64 -2.54 18.86
C VAL A 227 -7.71 -2.00 17.93
N GLN A 228 -7.30 -1.16 16.98
CA GLN A 228 -8.18 -0.46 16.05
C GLN A 228 -7.75 -0.77 14.60
N ASP A 229 -8.72 -1.02 13.73
CA ASP A 229 -8.45 -1.07 12.30
C ASP A 229 -8.00 0.33 11.80
N TYR A 230 -6.89 0.38 11.05
CA TYR A 230 -6.30 1.66 10.67
C TYR A 230 -7.09 2.39 9.57
N LYS A 231 -7.81 1.67 8.71
CA LYS A 231 -8.63 2.24 7.63
C LYS A 231 -9.99 2.69 8.14
N THR A 232 -10.69 1.83 8.87
CA THR A 232 -12.08 2.07 9.29
C THR A 232 -12.19 2.77 10.64
N SER A 233 -11.10 2.80 11.42
CA SER A 233 -11.09 3.24 12.83
C SER A 233 -12.02 2.41 13.74
N GLU A 234 -12.45 1.22 13.31
CA GLU A 234 -13.23 0.32 14.13
C GLU A 234 -12.36 -0.31 15.23
N VAL A 235 -12.87 -0.36 16.45
CA VAL A 235 -12.19 -1.07 17.55
C VAL A 235 -12.40 -2.57 17.38
N LEU A 236 -11.30 -3.29 17.19
CA LEU A 236 -11.30 -4.72 16.88
C LEU A 236 -11.30 -5.60 18.15
N MET A 237 -10.45 -5.27 19.11
CA MET A 237 -10.29 -6.05 20.34
C MET A 237 -9.53 -5.26 21.40
N VAL A 238 -9.49 -5.78 22.61
CA VAL A 238 -8.58 -5.37 23.68
C VAL A 238 -7.73 -6.56 24.10
N ALA A 239 -6.44 -6.33 24.26
CA ALA A 239 -5.48 -7.31 24.75
C ALA A 239 -4.51 -6.65 25.77
N TYR A 240 -3.45 -7.34 26.16
CA TYR A 240 -2.47 -6.85 27.11
C TYR A 240 -1.05 -7.11 26.60
N MET A 241 -0.14 -6.22 26.94
CA MET A 241 1.29 -6.37 26.70
C MET A 241 2.06 -6.31 28.00
N ASN A 242 3.14 -7.06 28.08
CA ASN A 242 4.29 -6.82 28.93
C ASN A 242 5.43 -6.27 28.05
N GLU A 243 6.58 -5.98 28.65
CA GLU A 243 7.77 -5.46 27.96
C GLU A 243 8.18 -6.34 26.79
N GLU A 244 8.30 -7.66 26.99
CA GLU A 244 8.69 -8.61 25.96
C GLU A 244 7.72 -8.65 24.76
N ALA A 245 6.40 -8.53 25.02
CA ALA A 245 5.38 -8.44 23.99
C ALA A 245 5.52 -7.14 23.17
N PHE A 246 5.81 -6.01 23.82
CA PHE A 246 6.04 -4.73 23.17
C PHE A 246 7.28 -4.75 22.29
N GLU A 247 8.42 -5.22 22.80
CA GLU A 247 9.66 -5.35 22.04
C GLU A 247 9.52 -6.31 20.87
N THR A 248 8.85 -7.47 21.08
CA THR A 248 8.57 -8.43 20.01
C THR A 248 7.70 -7.82 18.91
N THR A 249 6.71 -7.01 19.28
CA THR A 249 5.87 -6.28 18.33
C THR A 249 6.69 -5.32 17.47
N LEU A 250 7.56 -4.52 18.08
CA LEU A 250 8.45 -3.61 17.34
C LEU A 250 9.42 -4.35 16.43
N LYS A 251 9.96 -5.46 16.89
CA LYS A 251 10.92 -6.28 16.14
C LYS A 251 10.29 -6.98 14.93
N THR A 252 9.07 -7.50 15.10
CA THR A 252 8.42 -8.34 14.08
C THR A 252 7.44 -7.59 13.18
N GLY A 253 6.99 -6.39 13.59
CA GLY A 253 5.90 -5.67 12.93
C GLY A 253 4.52 -6.33 13.09
N LYS A 254 4.42 -7.42 13.87
CA LYS A 254 3.21 -8.18 14.12
C LYS A 254 2.78 -8.00 15.58
N MET A 255 1.49 -7.73 15.80
CA MET A 255 0.97 -7.55 17.15
C MET A 255 1.17 -8.79 17.99
N THR A 256 1.99 -8.66 19.02
CA THR A 256 2.27 -9.68 20.01
C THR A 256 1.75 -9.21 21.37
N TYR A 257 1.08 -10.09 22.08
CA TYR A 257 0.41 -9.81 23.32
C TYR A 257 0.87 -10.77 24.43
N TRP A 258 0.57 -10.42 25.67
CA TRP A 258 0.68 -11.33 26.80
C TRP A 258 -0.67 -11.99 27.09
N SER A 259 -0.71 -13.30 27.00
CA SER A 259 -1.91 -14.09 27.33
C SER A 259 -2.00 -14.28 28.85
N ARG A 260 -2.92 -13.58 29.50
CA ARG A 260 -3.14 -13.68 30.96
C ARG A 260 -3.53 -15.07 31.40
N SER A 261 -4.30 -15.81 30.60
CA SER A 261 -4.75 -17.16 30.94
C SER A 261 -3.69 -18.24 30.74
N ARG A 262 -2.81 -18.06 29.73
CA ARG A 262 -1.74 -19.01 29.40
C ARG A 262 -0.40 -18.66 30.00
N GLN A 263 -0.25 -17.39 30.44
CA GLN A 263 1.01 -16.84 30.98
C GLN A 263 2.17 -16.98 29.97
N GLU A 264 1.90 -16.64 28.70
CA GLU A 264 2.87 -16.72 27.61
C GLU A 264 2.66 -15.62 26.56
N LEU A 265 3.67 -15.36 25.76
CA LEU A 265 3.55 -14.52 24.58
C LEU A 265 2.61 -15.12 23.56
N TRP A 266 1.85 -14.26 22.90
CA TRP A 266 0.91 -14.65 21.88
C TRP A 266 0.93 -13.64 20.71
N THR A 267 1.55 -14.01 19.60
CA THR A 267 1.47 -13.23 18.37
C THR A 267 0.16 -13.55 17.65
N LYS A 268 -0.66 -12.54 17.47
CA LYS A 268 -1.99 -12.67 16.85
C LYS A 268 -1.86 -13.24 15.44
N GLY A 269 -2.64 -14.29 15.18
CA GLY A 269 -2.75 -14.90 13.85
C GLY A 269 -1.72 -15.96 13.50
N MET A 270 -0.70 -16.23 14.33
CA MET A 270 0.32 -17.25 14.01
C MET A 270 -0.26 -18.65 13.76
N THR A 271 -1.37 -19.00 14.38
CA THR A 271 -2.05 -20.29 14.19
C THR A 271 -3.20 -20.22 13.20
N SER A 272 -3.95 -19.10 13.20
CA SER A 272 -5.17 -18.96 12.40
C SER A 272 -4.97 -18.29 11.03
N GLY A 273 -3.82 -17.69 10.80
CA GLY A 273 -3.57 -16.81 9.62
C GLY A 273 -4.16 -15.40 9.76
N HIS A 274 -4.94 -15.11 10.82
CA HIS A 274 -5.56 -13.81 11.05
C HIS A 274 -4.58 -12.85 11.74
N LEU A 275 -3.55 -12.46 11.01
CA LEU A 275 -2.46 -11.60 11.48
C LEU A 275 -2.93 -10.16 11.71
N GLN A 276 -2.21 -9.44 12.56
CA GLN A 276 -2.33 -8.01 12.77
C GLN A 276 -0.97 -7.35 12.56
N TYR A 277 -0.86 -6.55 11.49
CA TYR A 277 0.36 -5.81 11.19
C TYR A 277 0.28 -4.39 11.74
N VAL A 278 1.33 -3.98 12.42
CA VAL A 278 1.40 -2.65 13.06
C VAL A 278 1.46 -1.55 12.00
N LYS A 279 0.54 -0.60 12.08
CA LYS A 279 0.60 0.66 11.36
C LYS A 279 1.07 1.80 12.27
N SER A 280 0.54 1.89 13.48
CA SER A 280 1.06 2.80 14.52
C SER A 280 0.73 2.31 15.91
N LEU A 281 1.59 2.67 16.87
CA LEU A 281 1.33 2.54 18.29
C LEU A 281 1.36 3.94 18.92
N SER A 282 0.35 4.28 19.70
CA SER A 282 0.26 5.53 20.46
C SER A 282 0.00 5.19 21.91
N ILE A 283 0.53 6.00 22.80
CA ILE A 283 0.27 5.88 24.24
C ILE A 283 -0.68 7.00 24.66
N ASP A 284 -1.51 6.77 25.67
CA ASP A 284 -2.43 7.77 26.19
C ASP A 284 -1.74 8.79 27.09
N CYS A 285 -2.51 9.74 27.65
CA CYS A 285 -1.98 10.92 28.35
C CYS A 285 -1.30 10.63 29.68
N ASP A 286 -1.58 9.51 30.33
CA ASP A 286 -0.99 9.09 31.59
C ASP A 286 -0.14 7.82 31.49
N ASN A 287 0.11 7.38 30.25
CA ASN A 287 1.02 6.31 29.88
C ASN A 287 0.62 4.92 30.38
N ASP A 288 -0.67 4.67 30.57
CA ASP A 288 -1.16 3.39 31.08
C ASP A 288 -1.93 2.54 30.05
N THR A 289 -2.19 3.08 28.84
CA THR A 289 -2.94 2.40 27.77
C THR A 289 -2.32 2.65 26.40
N ILE A 290 -2.18 1.59 25.59
CA ILE A 290 -1.70 1.67 24.21
C ILE A 290 -2.89 1.62 23.24
N LEU A 291 -2.94 2.53 22.26
CA LEU A 291 -3.76 2.44 21.06
C LEU A 291 -2.91 1.88 19.92
N ALA A 292 -3.24 0.69 19.43
CA ALA A 292 -2.60 0.07 18.28
C ALA A 292 -3.51 0.18 17.05
N LYS A 293 -3.07 0.90 16.02
CA LYS A 293 -3.69 0.87 14.69
C LYS A 293 -3.02 -0.21 13.87
N VAL A 294 -3.83 -1.12 13.32
CA VAL A 294 -3.33 -2.33 12.64
C VAL A 294 -4.00 -2.55 11.29
N SER A 295 -3.29 -3.19 10.36
CA SER A 295 -3.88 -3.90 9.23
C SER A 295 -4.29 -5.28 9.72
N GLN A 296 -5.60 -5.57 9.71
CA GLN A 296 -6.16 -6.84 10.19
C GLN A 296 -6.42 -7.78 9.03
N ILE A 297 -5.78 -8.94 9.03
CA ILE A 297 -6.08 -10.02 8.08
C ILE A 297 -7.20 -10.90 8.66
N GLY A 298 -8.32 -10.99 7.93
CA GLY A 298 -9.45 -11.80 8.34
C GLY A 298 -10.11 -11.34 9.66
N ALA A 299 -10.61 -12.28 10.45
CA ALA A 299 -11.35 -11.98 11.68
C ALA A 299 -10.43 -11.71 12.88
N ALA A 300 -10.67 -10.60 13.60
CA ALA A 300 -9.98 -10.35 14.85
C ALA A 300 -10.46 -11.28 15.97
N CYS A 301 -11.75 -11.61 16.01
CA CYS A 301 -12.35 -12.47 17.03
C CYS A 301 -12.11 -13.97 16.74
N HIS A 302 -11.85 -14.75 17.79
CA HIS A 302 -11.73 -16.21 17.69
C HIS A 302 -13.03 -16.92 17.30
N THR A 303 -14.17 -16.23 17.39
CA THR A 303 -15.48 -16.73 16.94
C THR A 303 -15.74 -16.51 15.45
N GLY A 304 -14.79 -15.93 14.72
CA GLY A 304 -14.92 -15.63 13.29
C GLY A 304 -15.54 -14.25 12.97
N ASN A 305 -15.91 -13.46 14.00
CA ASN A 305 -16.39 -12.10 13.78
C ASN A 305 -15.23 -11.12 13.50
N HIS A 306 -15.49 -10.09 12.69
CA HIS A 306 -14.51 -9.06 12.36
C HIS A 306 -13.96 -8.38 13.62
N THR A 307 -14.83 -8.00 14.54
CA THR A 307 -14.50 -7.40 15.84
C THR A 307 -14.94 -8.27 17.01
N CYS A 308 -14.31 -8.14 18.17
CA CYS A 308 -14.77 -8.76 19.41
C CYS A 308 -16.02 -8.07 19.99
N PHE A 309 -16.36 -6.88 19.53
CA PHE A 309 -17.46 -6.04 20.04
C PHE A 309 -18.76 -6.18 19.23
N TYR A 310 -19.07 -7.36 18.74
CA TYR A 310 -20.25 -7.64 17.91
C TYR A 310 -21.56 -7.85 18.67
N ARG A 311 -21.55 -7.83 20.02
CA ARG A 311 -22.74 -7.98 20.87
C ARG A 311 -23.03 -6.69 21.59
N GLU A 312 -24.19 -6.08 21.31
CA GLU A 312 -24.66 -4.90 22.04
C GLU A 312 -25.17 -5.28 23.42
N MET A 313 -24.76 -4.56 24.45
CA MET A 313 -25.29 -4.69 25.81
C MET A 313 -26.44 -3.71 26.05
N VAL A 314 -26.33 -2.51 25.53
CA VAL A 314 -27.34 -1.44 25.62
C VAL A 314 -27.33 -0.65 24.33
N LYS A 315 -28.51 -0.40 23.80
CA LYS A 315 -28.70 0.50 22.65
C LYS A 315 -29.78 1.53 23.00
N LYS A 316 -29.43 2.80 22.89
CA LYS A 316 -30.38 3.89 22.91
C LYS A 316 -30.86 4.12 21.46
N GLU A 317 -32.15 4.42 21.26
CA GLU A 317 -32.60 4.92 19.96
C GLU A 317 -31.89 6.25 19.64
N TYR A 318 -31.09 6.28 18.59
CA TYR A 318 -30.45 7.47 18.08
C TYR A 318 -30.31 7.34 16.55
N HIS A 319 -30.15 8.47 15.89
CA HIS A 319 -29.91 8.47 14.45
C HIS A 319 -28.45 8.01 14.23
N ASP A 320 -28.28 6.77 13.82
CA ASP A 320 -26.96 6.14 13.59
C ASP A 320 -26.38 6.57 12.23
N ALA A 321 -26.28 7.89 12.04
CA ALA A 321 -25.65 8.46 10.85
C ALA A 321 -24.22 8.90 11.20
N ASN A 322 -23.25 7.99 11.09
CA ASN A 322 -21.86 8.40 11.13
C ASN A 322 -21.50 9.07 9.78
N PRO A 323 -21.21 10.40 9.75
CA PRO A 323 -20.93 11.10 8.50
C PRO A 323 -19.80 10.48 7.68
N LEU A 324 -18.83 9.88 8.33
CA LEU A 324 -17.69 9.22 7.65
C LEU A 324 -18.06 7.86 7.04
N LYS A 325 -19.09 7.19 7.57
CA LYS A 325 -19.54 5.88 7.09
C LYS A 325 -20.70 5.93 6.10
N VAL A 326 -21.39 7.06 5.98
CA VAL A 326 -22.56 7.19 5.09
C VAL A 326 -22.18 6.93 3.64
N PHE A 327 -21.07 7.48 3.18
CA PHE A 327 -20.61 7.29 1.79
C PHE A 327 -20.30 5.84 1.48
N GLU A 328 -19.56 5.16 2.37
CA GLU A 328 -19.23 3.74 2.24
C GLU A 328 -20.50 2.88 2.25
N HIS A 329 -21.42 3.16 3.18
CA HIS A 329 -22.69 2.45 3.27
C HIS A 329 -23.54 2.60 2.00
N VAL A 330 -23.72 3.83 1.50
CA VAL A 330 -24.52 4.10 0.28
C VAL A 330 -23.85 3.46 -0.92
N TYR A 331 -22.53 3.56 -1.05
CA TYR A 331 -21.77 2.90 -2.11
C TYR A 331 -21.96 1.39 -2.09
N GLY A 332 -21.87 0.76 -0.92
CA GLY A 332 -22.09 -0.68 -0.75
C GLY A 332 -23.52 -1.11 -1.12
N VAL A 333 -24.55 -0.29 -0.80
CA VAL A 333 -25.92 -0.53 -1.23
C VAL A 333 -26.06 -0.46 -2.74
N ILE A 334 -25.41 0.52 -3.39
CA ILE A 334 -25.41 0.65 -4.86
C ILE A 334 -24.74 -0.55 -5.51
N GLN A 335 -23.61 -1.00 -4.98
CA GLN A 335 -22.88 -2.19 -5.45
C GLN A 335 -23.73 -3.45 -5.30
N ASP A 336 -24.35 -3.67 -4.13
CA ASP A 336 -25.28 -4.79 -3.91
C ASP A 336 -26.46 -4.77 -4.90
N ARG A 337 -27.00 -3.59 -5.26
CA ARG A 337 -28.06 -3.50 -6.27
C ARG A 337 -27.60 -3.87 -7.68
N LYS A 338 -26.32 -3.66 -8.00
CA LYS A 338 -25.76 -4.11 -9.28
C LYS A 338 -25.58 -5.62 -9.32
N GLU A 339 -25.08 -6.21 -8.23
CA GLU A 339 -24.82 -7.66 -8.12
C GLU A 339 -26.11 -8.46 -7.88
N HIS A 340 -27.03 -7.91 -7.08
CA HIS A 340 -28.30 -8.55 -6.69
C HIS A 340 -29.48 -7.62 -7.02
N PRO A 341 -29.93 -7.57 -8.29
CA PRO A 341 -30.99 -6.67 -8.72
C PRO A 341 -32.28 -6.86 -7.94
N LYS A 342 -32.92 -5.73 -7.55
CA LYS A 342 -34.19 -5.70 -6.84
C LYS A 342 -35.26 -5.02 -7.68
N GLU A 343 -36.40 -5.66 -7.84
CA GLU A 343 -37.52 -5.12 -8.60
C GLU A 343 -37.99 -3.77 -8.03
N GLY A 344 -38.26 -2.80 -8.91
CA GLY A 344 -38.65 -1.45 -8.54
C GLY A 344 -37.53 -0.54 -8.04
N SER A 345 -36.26 -1.02 -8.03
CA SER A 345 -35.11 -0.20 -7.61
C SER A 345 -34.75 0.83 -8.67
N TYR A 346 -34.66 2.09 -8.28
CA TYR A 346 -34.16 3.18 -9.13
C TYR A 346 -32.70 2.96 -9.54
N THR A 347 -31.88 2.44 -8.62
CA THR A 347 -30.47 2.10 -8.91
C THR A 347 -30.38 1.07 -10.04
N ASN A 348 -31.20 0.01 -9.98
CA ASN A 348 -31.22 -1.01 -11.03
C ASN A 348 -31.69 -0.43 -12.36
N TYR A 349 -32.71 0.45 -12.35
CA TYR A 349 -33.13 1.15 -13.57
C TYR A 349 -31.97 1.91 -14.23
N LEU A 350 -31.09 2.57 -13.44
CA LEU A 350 -29.92 3.28 -13.99
C LEU A 350 -28.94 2.32 -14.64
N PHE A 351 -28.62 1.19 -14.00
CA PHE A 351 -27.74 0.16 -14.57
C PHE A 351 -28.35 -0.49 -15.83
N ASP A 352 -29.64 -0.80 -15.82
CA ASP A 352 -30.35 -1.39 -16.97
C ASP A 352 -30.36 -0.45 -18.19
N LYS A 353 -30.46 0.88 -17.96
CA LYS A 353 -30.39 1.87 -19.05
C LYS A 353 -28.97 2.17 -19.51
N GLY A 354 -27.97 1.72 -18.75
CA GLY A 354 -26.55 1.79 -19.10
C GLY A 354 -25.92 3.17 -18.93
N ILE A 355 -24.67 3.21 -19.34
CA ILE A 355 -23.74 4.33 -19.06
C ILE A 355 -24.28 5.69 -19.51
N ASP A 356 -24.92 5.79 -20.68
CA ASP A 356 -25.42 7.07 -21.20
C ASP A 356 -26.50 7.68 -20.29
N LYS A 357 -27.36 6.84 -19.68
CA LYS A 357 -28.37 7.30 -18.72
C LYS A 357 -27.72 7.76 -17.42
N ILE A 358 -26.70 7.04 -16.94
CA ILE A 358 -25.94 7.40 -15.74
C ILE A 358 -25.25 8.74 -15.96
N LEU A 359 -24.52 8.91 -17.07
CA LEU A 359 -23.81 10.15 -17.40
C LEU A 359 -24.78 11.33 -17.56
N LYS A 360 -25.95 11.09 -18.16
CA LYS A 360 -27.00 12.11 -18.28
C LYS A 360 -27.41 12.60 -16.90
N LYS A 361 -27.65 11.69 -15.93
CA LYS A 361 -28.03 12.08 -14.56
C LYS A 361 -26.93 12.84 -13.84
N VAL A 362 -25.66 12.36 -13.92
CA VAL A 362 -24.53 13.10 -13.33
C VAL A 362 -24.45 14.53 -13.88
N GLY A 363 -24.67 14.73 -15.19
CA GLY A 363 -24.66 16.06 -15.79
C GLY A 363 -25.87 16.94 -15.37
N GLU A 364 -27.06 16.35 -15.24
CA GLU A 364 -28.27 17.02 -14.75
C GLU A 364 -28.03 17.53 -13.31
N GLU A 365 -27.65 16.64 -12.37
CA GLU A 365 -27.43 16.99 -10.97
C GLU A 365 -26.28 18.01 -10.78
N ALA A 366 -25.20 17.88 -11.56
CA ALA A 366 -24.13 18.88 -11.54
C ALA A 366 -24.62 20.28 -11.95
N THR A 367 -25.56 20.35 -12.89
CA THR A 367 -26.16 21.60 -13.33
C THR A 367 -27.07 22.16 -12.26
N GLU A 368 -27.90 21.32 -11.61
CA GLU A 368 -28.77 21.68 -10.52
C GLU A 368 -28.00 22.20 -9.30
N VAL A 369 -26.86 21.61 -8.95
CA VAL A 369 -25.94 22.16 -7.94
C VAL A 369 -25.51 23.59 -8.29
N VAL A 370 -25.17 23.88 -9.57
CA VAL A 370 -24.76 25.23 -9.99
C VAL A 370 -25.92 26.22 -9.86
N ILE A 371 -27.13 25.80 -10.16
CA ILE A 371 -28.35 26.62 -10.03
C ILE A 371 -28.65 26.88 -8.55
N ALA A 372 -28.70 25.83 -7.75
CA ALA A 372 -28.97 25.90 -6.31
C ALA A 372 -27.97 26.80 -5.58
N ALA A 373 -26.67 26.76 -5.99
CA ALA A 373 -25.63 27.62 -5.42
C ALA A 373 -25.86 29.12 -5.62
N LYS A 374 -26.78 29.53 -6.50
CA LYS A 374 -27.21 30.94 -6.69
C LYS A 374 -28.35 31.34 -5.79
N ASN A 375 -29.06 30.40 -5.19
CA ASN A 375 -30.15 30.65 -4.29
C ASN A 375 -29.62 30.97 -2.87
N PRO A 376 -30.31 31.87 -2.13
CA PRO A 376 -29.89 32.20 -0.77
C PRO A 376 -30.19 31.09 0.25
N ASP A 377 -31.04 30.11 -0.08
CA ASP A 377 -31.41 29.01 0.80
C ASP A 377 -30.40 27.87 0.70
N PRO A 378 -29.61 27.56 1.78
CA PRO A 378 -28.66 26.49 1.78
C PRO A 378 -29.27 25.08 1.73
N GLU A 379 -30.55 24.93 1.98
CA GLU A 379 -31.25 23.64 1.94
C GLU A 379 -31.30 23.07 0.51
N GLU A 380 -31.50 23.91 -0.48
CA GLU A 380 -31.59 23.50 -1.88
C GLU A 380 -30.24 22.91 -2.36
N ILE A 381 -29.13 23.58 -2.10
CA ILE A 381 -27.82 23.07 -2.48
C ILE A 381 -27.47 21.75 -1.75
N LYS A 382 -27.98 21.56 -0.53
CA LYS A 382 -27.82 20.29 0.20
C LYS A 382 -28.46 19.12 -0.54
N TYR A 383 -29.66 19.29 -1.05
CA TYR A 383 -30.37 18.26 -1.81
C TYR A 383 -29.67 17.96 -3.11
N GLU A 384 -29.33 18.97 -3.90
CA GLU A 384 -28.68 18.79 -5.20
C GLU A 384 -27.27 18.17 -5.07
N LEU A 385 -26.50 18.57 -4.05
CA LEU A 385 -25.21 17.92 -3.78
C LEU A 385 -25.37 16.45 -3.38
N SER A 386 -26.42 16.10 -2.63
CA SER A 386 -26.69 14.72 -2.24
C SER A 386 -27.05 13.86 -3.45
N ASP A 387 -27.88 14.39 -4.35
CA ASP A 387 -28.27 13.70 -5.59
C ASP A 387 -27.09 13.57 -6.56
N PHE A 388 -26.27 14.61 -6.70
CA PHE A 388 -25.03 14.55 -7.47
C PHE A 388 -24.08 13.46 -6.93
N LEU A 389 -23.83 13.43 -5.62
CA LEU A 389 -22.97 12.43 -4.98
C LEU A 389 -23.52 11.01 -5.17
N TYR A 390 -24.85 10.83 -5.05
CA TYR A 390 -25.48 9.54 -5.29
C TYR A 390 -25.26 9.05 -6.73
N HIS A 391 -25.53 9.89 -7.74
CA HIS A 391 -25.32 9.52 -9.15
C HIS A 391 -23.83 9.37 -9.51
N ALA A 392 -22.93 10.12 -8.88
CA ALA A 392 -21.49 9.91 -8.97
C ALA A 392 -21.07 8.54 -8.43
N MET A 393 -21.65 8.09 -7.29
CA MET A 393 -21.40 6.73 -6.76
C MET A 393 -21.92 5.64 -7.69
N VAL A 394 -23.08 5.84 -8.34
CA VAL A 394 -23.58 4.90 -9.37
C VAL A 394 -22.59 4.79 -10.53
N LEU A 395 -22.04 5.93 -11.00
CA LEU A 395 -21.01 5.96 -12.03
C LEU A 395 -19.72 5.27 -11.57
N MET A 396 -19.30 5.49 -10.32
CA MET A 396 -18.14 4.83 -9.73
C MET A 396 -18.30 3.31 -9.74
N VAL A 397 -19.43 2.79 -9.28
CA VAL A 397 -19.73 1.33 -9.31
C VAL A 397 -19.76 0.81 -10.76
N GLU A 398 -20.33 1.57 -11.70
CA GLU A 398 -20.34 1.16 -13.12
C GLU A 398 -18.94 1.06 -13.71
N LYS A 399 -18.01 1.92 -13.29
CA LYS A 399 -16.61 1.95 -13.75
C LYS A 399 -15.64 1.17 -12.88
N GLY A 400 -16.08 0.56 -11.78
CA GLY A 400 -15.21 -0.15 -10.84
C GLY A 400 -14.25 0.75 -10.07
N VAL A 401 -14.63 2.03 -9.84
CA VAL A 401 -13.87 3.01 -9.06
C VAL A 401 -14.40 3.01 -7.63
N THR A 402 -13.51 2.86 -6.63
CA THR A 402 -13.88 2.82 -5.21
C THR A 402 -13.70 4.18 -4.52
N TRP A 403 -14.27 4.34 -3.32
CA TRP A 403 -13.99 5.51 -2.48
C TRP A 403 -12.51 5.58 -2.09
N GLU A 404 -11.86 4.44 -1.89
CA GLU A 404 -10.41 4.41 -1.60
C GLU A 404 -9.60 5.00 -2.75
N ASP A 405 -9.97 4.73 -4.01
CA ASP A 405 -9.33 5.33 -5.19
C ASP A 405 -9.51 6.86 -5.20
N ILE A 406 -10.73 7.35 -4.93
CA ILE A 406 -11.04 8.78 -4.92
C ILE A 406 -10.33 9.50 -3.78
N THR A 407 -10.37 8.94 -2.56
CA THR A 407 -9.74 9.58 -1.38
C THR A 407 -8.23 9.59 -1.47
N ARG A 408 -7.62 8.54 -2.03
CA ARG A 408 -6.17 8.50 -2.32
C ARG A 408 -5.77 9.58 -3.30
N GLU A 409 -6.52 9.75 -4.40
CA GLU A 409 -6.26 10.80 -5.39
C GLU A 409 -6.44 12.21 -4.79
N LEU A 410 -7.42 12.40 -3.91
CA LEU A 410 -7.62 13.66 -3.21
C LEU A 410 -6.47 13.96 -2.24
N ALA A 411 -6.02 12.96 -1.46
CA ALA A 411 -4.90 13.10 -0.55
C ALA A 411 -3.57 13.44 -1.27
N ASN A 412 -3.40 12.99 -2.51
CA ASN A 412 -2.21 13.31 -3.31
C ASN A 412 -2.19 14.77 -3.83
N ARG A 413 -3.26 15.56 -3.58
CA ARG A 413 -3.35 16.97 -4.01
C ARG A 413 -2.97 17.95 -2.89
N GLU A 414 -2.74 17.44 -1.68
CA GLU A 414 -2.19 18.19 -0.56
C GLU A 414 -0.67 18.25 -0.63
#